data_66dd2afa46380daaf8fb932fb30a7216
#
_entry.id   66dd2afa46380daaf8fb932fb30a7216
#
_cell.length_a   1.000
_cell.length_b   1.000
_cell.length_c   1.000
_cell.angle_alpha   90.00
_cell.angle_beta   90.00
_cell.angle_gamma   90.00
#
_symmetry.space_group_name_H-M   'P 1'
#
loop_
_entity.id
_entity.type
_entity.pdbx_description
1 polymer ?
#
loop_
_entity_poly.entity_id
_entity_poly.type
_entity_poly.pdbx_seq_one_letter_code
_entity_poly.pdbx_strand_id
1 'polypeptide(L)'
;MRLLFVVLALISAIGPIDASDFAAHDLVFLTRDGCSNTALMRSRLDEALRSLKLPADYQVVDLEKLDAADRRTGYGTPTVLYKNRDLFGKQPPARAAVPS
;
A
#
# COMPACT_ATOMS: atom_id res chain seq x y z
N MET A 1 39.26 0.36 20.40
CA MET A 1 38.71 -0.52 19.35
C MET A 1 37.32 -1.00 19.64
N ARG A 2 37.03 -1.48 20.83
CA ARG A 2 35.69 -1.96 21.15
C ARG A 2 34.64 -0.84 21.10
N LEU A 3 34.98 0.38 21.45
CA LEU A 3 34.11 1.54 21.40
C LEU A 3 33.69 1.89 19.97
N LEU A 4 34.56 1.70 19.00
CA LEU A 4 34.25 1.93 17.61
C LEU A 4 33.22 0.96 17.09
N PHE A 5 33.26 -0.28 17.48
CA PHE A 5 32.26 -1.27 17.09
C PHE A 5 30.87 -0.94 17.64
N VAL A 6 30.81 -0.49 18.88
CA VAL A 6 29.54 -0.11 19.51
C VAL A 6 28.92 1.07 18.80
N VAL A 7 29.72 2.08 18.44
CA VAL A 7 29.22 3.25 17.72
C VAL A 7 28.68 2.87 16.34
N LEU A 8 29.38 2.01 15.62
CA LEU A 8 28.94 1.53 14.32
C LEU A 8 27.61 0.77 14.42
N ALA A 9 27.46 -0.05 15.45
CA ALA A 9 26.22 -0.78 15.67
C ALA A 9 25.04 0.16 15.91
N LEU A 10 25.26 1.22 16.67
CA LEU A 10 24.22 2.24 16.92
C LEU A 10 23.83 2.98 15.65
N ILE A 11 24.80 3.34 14.81
CA ILE A 11 24.51 4.00 13.53
C ILE A 11 23.69 3.09 12.63
N SER A 12 24.00 1.81 12.59
CA SER A 12 23.24 0.84 11.81
C SER A 12 21.79 0.72 12.28
N ALA A 13 21.55 0.86 13.59
CA ALA A 13 20.22 0.77 14.17
C ALA A 13 19.34 1.99 13.83
N ILE A 14 19.93 3.12 13.49
CA ILE A 14 19.23 4.37 13.21
C ILE A 14 19.10 4.60 11.69
N GLY A 15 19.41 3.61 10.88
CA GLY A 15 19.31 3.72 9.43
C GLY A 15 17.89 4.00 8.97
N PRO A 16 17.71 4.51 7.72
CA PRO A 16 16.39 4.74 7.17
C PRO A 16 15.58 3.44 7.12
N ILE A 17 14.25 3.57 7.04
CA ILE A 17 13.38 2.41 6.92
C ILE A 17 13.81 1.58 5.72
N ASP A 18 14.22 0.37 6.00
CA ASP A 18 14.69 -0.55 4.99
C ASP A 18 13.50 -1.18 4.26
N ALA A 19 13.71 -1.60 3.01
CA ALA A 19 12.72 -2.35 2.26
C ALA A 19 12.29 -3.63 2.99
N SER A 20 13.14 -4.16 3.85
CA SER A 20 12.82 -5.34 4.67
C SER A 20 11.68 -5.09 5.67
N ASP A 21 11.44 -3.82 6.04
CA ASP A 21 10.33 -3.47 6.94
C ASP A 21 9.00 -3.34 6.20
N PHE A 22 9.03 -3.31 4.88
CA PHE A 22 7.84 -3.22 4.07
C PHE A 22 7.21 -4.60 3.93
N ALA A 23 5.94 -4.71 4.31
CA ALA A 23 5.20 -5.96 4.23
C ALA A 23 4.12 -5.86 3.17
N ALA A 24 4.23 -6.66 2.11
CA ALA A 24 3.28 -6.62 1.01
C ALA A 24 1.86 -6.98 1.45
N HIS A 25 1.70 -7.79 2.50
CA HIS A 25 0.37 -8.13 3.02
C HIS A 25 -0.35 -6.94 3.65
N ASP A 26 0.37 -5.84 3.96
CA ASP A 26 -0.25 -4.59 4.44
C ASP A 26 -0.76 -3.72 3.29
N LEU A 27 -0.51 -4.11 2.05
CA LEU A 27 -1.06 -3.43 0.88
C LEU A 27 -2.49 -3.89 0.63
N VAL A 28 -3.33 -2.94 0.26
CA VAL A 28 -4.70 -3.20 -0.18
C VAL A 28 -4.91 -2.55 -1.53
N PHE A 29 -5.25 -3.33 -2.52
CA PHE A 29 -5.55 -2.85 -3.86
C PHE A 29 -7.05 -2.65 -4.00
N LEU A 30 -7.46 -1.39 -4.11
CA LEU A 30 -8.87 -1.04 -4.26
C LEU A 30 -9.25 -1.04 -5.74
N THR A 31 -10.28 -1.76 -6.07
CA THR A 31 -10.76 -1.90 -7.44
C THR A 31 -12.26 -1.69 -7.52
N ARG A 32 -12.75 -1.53 -8.73
CA ARG A 32 -14.17 -1.44 -9.04
C ARG A 32 -14.38 -1.99 -10.44
N ASP A 33 -15.47 -2.70 -10.63
CA ASP A 33 -15.80 -3.27 -11.94
C ASP A 33 -15.89 -2.17 -13.02
N GLY A 34 -15.40 -2.49 -14.20
CA GLY A 34 -15.44 -1.57 -15.33
C GLY A 34 -14.34 -0.53 -15.37
N CYS A 35 -13.41 -0.53 -14.41
CA CYS A 35 -12.27 0.38 -14.43
C CYS A 35 -11.16 -0.20 -15.32
N SER A 36 -10.95 0.41 -16.48
CA SER A 36 -9.99 -0.08 -17.47
C SER A 36 -8.55 0.01 -16.99
N ASN A 37 -8.26 0.92 -16.06
CA ASN A 37 -6.89 1.11 -15.56
C ASN A 37 -6.52 0.14 -14.45
N THR A 38 -7.48 -0.60 -13.92
CA THR A 38 -7.25 -1.51 -12.81
C THR A 38 -6.23 -2.60 -13.15
N ALA A 39 -6.40 -3.24 -14.30
CA ALA A 39 -5.51 -4.32 -14.72
C ALA A 39 -4.07 -3.82 -14.93
N LEU A 40 -3.92 -2.65 -15.52
CA LEU A 40 -2.60 -2.05 -15.74
C LEU A 40 -1.92 -1.72 -14.41
N MET A 41 -2.63 -1.07 -13.51
CA MET A 41 -2.09 -0.71 -12.21
C MET A 41 -1.69 -1.94 -11.40
N ARG A 42 -2.54 -2.96 -11.42
CA ARG A 42 -2.24 -4.22 -10.73
C ARG A 42 -1.00 -4.91 -11.29
N SER A 43 -0.88 -4.92 -12.60
CA SER A 43 0.31 -5.48 -13.26
C SER A 43 1.58 -4.74 -12.86
N ARG A 44 1.51 -3.42 -12.77
CA ARG A 44 2.65 -2.60 -12.34
C ARG A 44 2.99 -2.81 -10.87
N LEU A 45 1.97 -2.97 -10.03
CA LEU A 45 2.20 -3.28 -8.62
C LEU A 45 2.90 -4.64 -8.46
N ASP A 46 2.42 -5.64 -9.18
CA ASP A 46 3.01 -6.98 -9.14
C ASP A 46 4.47 -6.95 -9.62
N GLU A 47 4.75 -6.19 -10.67
CA GLU A 47 6.09 -6.04 -11.19
C GLU A 47 7.02 -5.33 -10.20
N ALA A 48 6.52 -4.28 -9.56
CA ALA A 48 7.28 -3.56 -8.54
C ALA A 48 7.63 -4.47 -7.36
N LEU A 49 6.65 -5.26 -6.89
CA LEU A 49 6.89 -6.20 -5.80
C LEU A 49 7.92 -7.26 -6.19
N ARG A 50 7.83 -7.75 -7.42
CA ARG A 50 8.79 -8.72 -7.93
C ARG A 50 10.20 -8.13 -7.98
N SER A 51 10.33 -6.89 -8.41
CA SER A 51 11.62 -6.19 -8.44
C SER A 51 12.23 -6.04 -7.05
N LEU A 52 11.39 -5.89 -6.03
CA LEU A 52 11.82 -5.80 -4.64
C LEU A 52 11.97 -7.17 -3.99
N LYS A 53 11.72 -8.25 -4.73
CA LYS A 53 11.75 -9.64 -4.22
C LYS A 53 10.74 -9.86 -3.08
N LEU A 54 9.59 -9.20 -3.18
CA LEU A 54 8.50 -9.34 -2.23
C LEU A 54 7.37 -10.17 -2.83
N PRO A 55 6.66 -10.96 -2.01
CA PRO A 55 5.52 -11.72 -2.51
C PRO A 55 4.35 -10.81 -2.84
N ALA A 56 3.55 -11.20 -3.82
CA ALA A 56 2.33 -10.46 -4.19
C ALA A 56 1.16 -10.98 -3.35
N ASP A 57 1.23 -10.79 -2.04
CA ASP A 57 0.22 -11.30 -1.10
C ASP A 57 -0.70 -10.21 -0.56
N TYR A 58 -0.82 -9.09 -1.27
CA TYR A 58 -1.71 -8.01 -0.90
C TYR A 58 -3.18 -8.41 -1.10
N GLN A 59 -4.07 -7.71 -0.39
CA GLN A 59 -5.50 -7.89 -0.55
C GLN A 59 -6.02 -7.11 -1.76
N VAL A 60 -6.97 -7.71 -2.46
CA VAL A 60 -7.74 -7.01 -3.51
C VAL A 60 -9.15 -6.82 -2.99
N VAL A 61 -9.59 -5.57 -2.92
CA VAL A 61 -10.90 -5.22 -2.39
C VAL A 61 -11.72 -4.53 -3.48
N ASP A 62 -12.86 -5.11 -3.79
CA ASP A 62 -13.83 -4.50 -4.70
C ASP A 62 -14.69 -3.53 -3.89
N LEU A 63 -14.61 -2.24 -4.23
CA LEU A 63 -15.33 -1.20 -3.49
C LEU A 63 -16.83 -1.38 -3.57
N GLU A 64 -17.35 -1.99 -4.63
CA GLU A 64 -18.79 -2.22 -4.79
C GLU A 64 -19.32 -3.26 -3.82
N LYS A 65 -18.43 -4.10 -3.27
CA LYS A 65 -18.81 -5.13 -2.29
C LYS A 65 -18.68 -4.67 -0.85
N LEU A 66 -18.21 -3.44 -0.63
CA LEU A 66 -18.08 -2.88 0.71
C LEU A 66 -19.42 -2.29 1.16
N ASP A 67 -19.57 -2.21 2.49
CA ASP A 67 -20.66 -1.45 3.10
C ASP A 67 -20.57 0.01 2.65
N ALA A 68 -21.71 0.62 2.36
CA ALA A 68 -21.77 2.00 1.91
C ALA A 68 -21.17 2.98 2.94
N ALA A 69 -21.16 2.62 4.22
CA ALA A 69 -20.56 3.42 5.28
C ALA A 69 -19.03 3.30 5.34
N ASP A 70 -18.43 2.35 4.62
CA ASP A 70 -17.00 2.16 4.64
C ASP A 70 -16.32 3.32 3.91
N ARG A 71 -15.38 3.99 4.60
CA ARG A 71 -14.69 5.15 4.05
C ARG A 71 -13.92 4.85 2.78
N ARG A 72 -13.49 3.60 2.61
CA ARG A 72 -12.75 3.20 1.43
C ARG A 72 -13.56 3.37 0.15
N THR A 73 -14.88 3.37 0.22
CA THR A 73 -15.74 3.61 -0.94
C THR A 73 -15.57 5.02 -1.53
N GLY A 74 -15.02 5.95 -0.76
CA GLY A 74 -14.73 7.30 -1.22
C GLY A 74 -13.47 7.45 -2.05
N TYR A 75 -12.62 6.43 -2.10
CA TYR A 75 -11.43 6.47 -2.96
C TYR A 75 -11.81 6.25 -4.41
N GLY A 76 -11.06 6.90 -5.30
CA GLY A 76 -11.10 6.55 -6.72
C GLY A 76 -10.45 5.19 -6.95
N THR A 77 -10.69 4.61 -8.11
CA THR A 77 -10.07 3.33 -8.48
C THR A 77 -9.29 3.47 -9.78
N PRO A 78 -8.17 2.76 -9.89
CA PRO A 78 -7.56 1.93 -8.83
C PRO A 78 -6.84 2.80 -7.78
N THR A 79 -6.79 2.33 -6.55
CA THR A 79 -6.02 2.96 -5.47
C THR A 79 -5.29 1.87 -4.69
N VAL A 80 -4.07 2.15 -4.28
CA VAL A 80 -3.28 1.24 -3.46
C VAL A 80 -3.10 1.87 -2.09
N LEU A 81 -3.56 1.18 -1.06
CA LEU A 81 -3.36 1.60 0.32
C LEU A 81 -2.23 0.79 0.95
N TYR A 82 -1.41 1.44 1.74
CA TYR A 82 -0.43 0.78 2.59
C TYR A 82 -0.72 1.19 4.03
N LYS A 83 -1.04 0.21 4.86
CA LYS A 83 -1.47 0.44 6.26
C LYS A 83 -2.58 1.50 6.32
N ASN A 84 -3.57 1.35 5.46
CA ASN A 84 -4.76 2.22 5.35
C ASN A 84 -4.50 3.63 4.84
N ARG A 85 -3.34 3.89 4.27
CA ARG A 85 -3.02 5.19 3.67
C ARG A 85 -2.71 5.01 2.19
N ASP A 86 -3.15 5.98 1.38
CA ASP A 86 -2.82 5.97 -0.05
C ASP A 86 -1.31 5.97 -0.24
N LEU A 87 -0.82 4.99 -0.99
CA LEU A 87 0.59 4.84 -1.26
C LEU A 87 1.17 6.08 -1.98
N PHE A 88 0.34 6.79 -2.74
CA PHE A 88 0.74 7.98 -3.47
C PHE A 88 0.48 9.28 -2.71
N GLY A 89 0.09 9.19 -1.44
CA GLY A 89 -0.01 10.33 -0.56
C GLY A 89 -1.30 11.15 -0.67
N LYS A 90 -2.32 10.64 -1.35
CA LYS A 90 -3.61 11.33 -1.39
C LYS A 90 -4.25 11.36 -0.01
N GLN A 91 -4.98 12.44 0.27
CA GLN A 91 -5.73 12.56 1.50
C GLN A 91 -6.80 11.47 1.57
N PRO A 92 -6.98 10.81 2.73
CA PRO A 92 -8.08 9.87 2.87
C PRO A 92 -9.42 10.59 2.74
N PRO A 93 -10.45 9.92 2.20
CA PRO A 93 -11.76 10.54 2.12
C PRO A 93 -12.30 10.84 3.51
N ALA A 94 -12.92 12.02 3.66
CA ALA A 94 -13.47 12.45 4.96
C ALA A 94 -14.63 11.56 5.38
N ARG A 95 -15.36 11.02 4.40
CA ARG A 95 -16.50 10.14 4.62
C ARG A 95 -16.67 9.26 3.38
N ALA A 96 -17.50 8.23 3.51
CA ALA A 96 -17.82 7.35 2.39
C ALA A 96 -18.47 8.16 1.25
N ALA A 97 -18.23 7.70 0.02
CA ALA A 97 -18.88 8.32 -1.14
C ALA A 97 -20.38 8.14 -1.04
N VAL A 98 -21.12 9.22 -1.38
CA VAL A 98 -22.58 9.14 -1.49
C VAL A 98 -22.90 8.52 -2.85
N PRO A 99 -23.73 7.46 -2.92
CA PRO A 99 -24.13 6.92 -4.21
C PRO A 99 -24.88 7.98 -4.99
N SER A 100 -24.47 8.19 -6.22
CA SER A 100 -25.10 9.16 -7.10
C SER A 100 -25.98 8.49 -8.13
#